data_830df965c8354c56964f9857bfda4c00
#
_entry.id   830df965c8354c56964f9857bfda4c00
#
_cell.length_a   1.000
_cell.length_b   1.000
_cell.length_c   1.000
_cell.angle_alpha   90.00
_cell.angle_beta   90.00
_cell.angle_gamma   90.00
#
_symmetry.space_group_name_H-M   'P 1'
#
loop_
_entity.id
_entity.type
_entity.pdbx_description
1 polymer ?
#
loop_
_entity_poly.entity_id
_entity_poly.type
_entity_poly.pdbx_seq_one_letter_code
_entity_poly.pdbx_strand_id
1 'polypeptide(L)' 'MSHNDEIDCSGMSCPLPVVKSKMKIDTMSPGEVLKIITTDPGSCKDIPAWANRVGHEMIEEAEENGKYYFLVKRGE' A
#
# COMPACT_ATOMS: atom_id res chain seq x y z
N MET A 1 11.92 -8.16 -0.64
CA MET A 1 12.45 -6.79 -0.77
C MET A 1 12.26 -6.04 0.54
N SER A 2 13.24 -5.24 0.91
CA SER A 2 13.14 -4.48 2.15
C SER A 2 12.24 -3.24 1.95
N HIS A 3 11.68 -2.77 3.04
CA HIS A 3 10.80 -1.60 3.03
C HIS A 3 11.21 -0.67 4.18
N ASN A 4 10.84 0.60 4.07
CA ASN A 4 11.20 1.61 5.05
C ASN A 4 10.16 1.75 6.16
N ASP A 5 8.90 1.48 5.83
CA ASP A 5 7.82 1.59 6.79
C ASP A 5 6.73 0.58 6.47
N GLU A 6 5.83 0.36 7.40
CA GLU A 6 4.81 -0.66 7.26
C GLU A 6 3.53 -0.23 7.96
N ILE A 7 2.37 -0.52 7.33
CA ILE A 7 1.07 -0.34 7.97
C ILE A 7 0.26 -1.62 7.85
N ASP A 8 -0.48 -1.93 8.89
CA ASP A 8 -1.35 -3.10 8.92
C ASP A 8 -2.81 -2.62 8.86
N CYS A 9 -3.43 -2.84 7.71
CA CYS A 9 -4.81 -2.49 7.46
C CYS A 9 -5.73 -3.72 7.50
N SER A 10 -5.30 -4.78 8.20
CA SER A 10 -6.11 -5.98 8.35
C SER A 10 -7.45 -5.65 9.01
N GLY A 11 -8.51 -6.24 8.48
CA GLY A 11 -9.85 -6.01 9.00
C GLY A 11 -10.51 -4.73 8.50
N MET A 12 -9.79 -3.89 7.78
CA MET A 12 -10.36 -2.68 7.21
C MET A 12 -10.94 -2.97 5.82
N SER A 13 -12.07 -2.35 5.51
CA SER A 13 -12.68 -2.47 4.19
C SER A 13 -12.47 -1.20 3.39
N CYS A 14 -12.57 -1.31 2.07
CA CYS A 14 -12.45 -0.19 1.15
C CYS A 14 -13.39 0.96 1.58
N PRO A 15 -12.94 2.23 1.59
CA PRO A 15 -11.65 2.71 1.07
C PRO A 15 -10.57 2.90 2.14
N LEU A 16 -10.76 2.38 3.36
CA LEU A 16 -9.85 2.63 4.47
C LEU A 16 -8.38 2.25 4.20
N PRO A 17 -8.09 1.10 3.59
CA PRO A 17 -6.69 0.78 3.30
C PRO A 17 -6.00 1.85 2.45
N VAL A 18 -6.70 2.41 1.46
CA VAL A 18 -6.15 3.46 0.61
C VAL A 18 -5.95 4.74 1.41
N VAL A 19 -6.94 5.12 2.22
CA VAL A 19 -6.86 6.32 3.04
C VAL A 19 -5.69 6.24 4.01
N LYS A 20 -5.54 5.10 4.70
CA LYS A 20 -4.44 4.92 5.65
C LYS A 20 -3.09 4.91 4.95
N SER A 21 -3.03 4.28 3.77
CA SER A 21 -1.80 4.25 2.98
C SER A 21 -1.39 5.65 2.55
N LYS A 22 -2.34 6.46 2.12
CA LYS A 22 -2.08 7.85 1.73
C LYS A 22 -1.54 8.65 2.91
N MET A 23 -2.18 8.54 4.07
CA MET A 23 -1.75 9.26 5.25
C MET A 23 -0.33 8.87 5.66
N LYS A 24 0.00 7.59 5.57
CA LYS A 24 1.32 7.13 5.95
C LYS A 24 2.39 7.56 4.95
N ILE A 25 2.12 7.36 3.66
CA ILE A 25 3.11 7.64 2.64
C ILE A 25 3.41 9.15 2.54
N ASP A 26 2.44 9.98 2.90
CA ASP A 26 2.63 11.43 2.92
C ASP A 26 3.65 11.86 3.99
N THR A 27 3.93 11.01 4.99
CA THR A 27 4.93 11.29 6.01
C THR A 27 6.30 10.75 5.64
N MET A 28 6.40 10.04 4.52
CA MET A 28 7.65 9.41 4.08
C MET A 28 8.36 10.29 3.06
N SER A 29 9.65 10.03 2.86
CA SER A 29 10.43 10.76 1.86
C SER A 29 10.30 10.10 0.49
N PRO A 30 10.43 10.88 -0.60
CA PRO A 30 10.43 10.29 -1.94
C PRO A 30 11.48 9.19 -2.06
N GLY A 31 11.11 8.10 -2.70
CA GLY A 31 11.99 6.94 -2.86
C GLY A 31 11.89 5.92 -1.75
N GLU A 32 11.24 6.24 -0.64
CA GLU A 32 11.04 5.27 0.43
C GLU A 32 9.91 4.31 0.08
N VAL A 33 9.99 3.10 0.61
CA VAL A 33 9.05 2.03 0.30
C VAL A 33 8.14 1.76 1.50
N LEU A 34 6.84 1.72 1.24
CA LEU A 34 5.83 1.41 2.25
C LEU A 34 5.28 0.02 1.99
N LYS A 35 5.27 -0.81 3.04
CA LYS A 35 4.59 -2.11 2.97
C LYS A 35 3.19 -1.95 3.53
N ILE A 36 2.19 -2.33 2.74
CA ILE A 36 0.78 -2.24 3.12
C ILE A 36 0.23 -3.65 3.23
N ILE A 37 -0.39 -3.96 4.37
CA ILE A 37 -1.00 -5.27 4.61
C ILE A 37 -2.51 -5.07 4.70
N THR A 38 -3.28 -5.82 3.93
CA THR A 38 -4.74 -5.76 3.97
C THR A 38 -5.34 -7.15 3.96
N THR A 39 -6.62 -7.25 4.33
CA THR A 39 -7.39 -8.49 4.20
C THR A 39 -8.58 -8.31 3.25
N ASP A 40 -8.74 -7.12 2.69
CA ASP A 40 -9.84 -6.82 1.79
C ASP A 40 -9.44 -7.10 0.33
N PRO A 41 -10.12 -8.02 -0.37
CA PRO A 41 -9.81 -8.32 -1.77
C PRO A 41 -9.89 -7.08 -2.69
N GLY A 42 -10.72 -6.11 -2.35
CA GLY A 42 -10.82 -4.86 -3.11
C GLY A 42 -9.52 -4.09 -3.16
N SER A 43 -8.63 -4.28 -2.17
CA SER A 43 -7.34 -3.62 -2.13
C SER A 43 -6.45 -4.00 -3.31
N CYS A 44 -6.64 -5.21 -3.86
CA CYS A 44 -5.84 -5.67 -5.00
C CYS A 44 -6.05 -4.80 -6.23
N LYS A 45 -7.17 -4.09 -6.30
CA LYS A 45 -7.46 -3.15 -7.37
C LYS A 45 -7.22 -1.72 -6.91
N ASP A 46 -7.66 -1.40 -5.70
CA ASP A 46 -7.67 -0.02 -5.21
C ASP A 46 -6.27 0.51 -4.91
N ILE A 47 -5.41 -0.29 -4.31
CA ILE A 47 -4.05 0.15 -3.95
C ILE A 47 -3.22 0.46 -5.20
N PRO A 48 -3.15 -0.46 -6.20
CA PRO A 48 -2.41 -0.14 -7.42
C PRO A 48 -2.99 1.05 -8.17
N ALA A 49 -4.32 1.16 -8.23
CA ALA A 49 -4.97 2.27 -8.92
C ALA A 49 -4.63 3.60 -8.26
N TRP A 50 -4.69 3.65 -6.93
CA TRP A 50 -4.33 4.85 -6.18
C TRP A 50 -2.86 5.22 -6.39
N ALA A 51 -1.96 4.25 -6.24
CA ALA A 51 -0.53 4.49 -6.37
C ALA A 51 -0.20 5.05 -7.75
N ASN A 52 -0.76 4.44 -8.78
CA ASN A 52 -0.52 4.86 -10.15
C ASN A 52 -1.07 6.26 -10.43
N ARG A 53 -2.26 6.55 -9.91
CA ARG A 53 -2.92 7.83 -10.14
C ARG A 53 -2.16 9.00 -9.53
N VAL A 54 -1.55 8.81 -8.36
CA VAL A 54 -0.84 9.89 -7.66
C VAL A 54 0.68 9.86 -7.88
N GLY A 55 1.17 8.97 -8.74
CA GLY A 55 2.58 8.96 -9.12
C GLY A 55 3.50 8.14 -8.24
N HIS A 56 2.96 7.23 -7.43
CA HIS A 56 3.80 6.29 -6.69
C HIS A 56 4.02 5.04 -7.53
N GLU A 57 5.05 4.28 -7.21
CA GLU A 57 5.42 3.08 -7.97
C GLU A 57 5.02 1.82 -7.20
N MET A 58 4.23 0.95 -7.84
CA MET A 58 3.95 -0.38 -7.30
C MET A 58 5.15 -1.27 -7.56
N ILE A 59 5.81 -1.72 -6.49
CA ILE A 59 7.00 -2.56 -6.63
C ILE A 59 6.62 -4.03 -6.62
N GLU A 60 5.74 -4.43 -5.73
CA GLU A 60 5.40 -5.83 -5.55
C GLU A 60 4.02 -6.00 -4.95
N GLU A 61 3.35 -7.08 -5.34
CA GLU A 61 2.09 -7.50 -4.77
C GLU A 61 2.19 -8.98 -4.46
N ALA A 62 1.60 -9.40 -3.33
CA ALA A 62 1.58 -10.80 -2.94
C ALA A 62 0.33 -11.10 -2.14
N GLU A 63 -0.05 -12.36 -2.13
CA GLU A 63 -1.16 -12.85 -1.31
C GLU A 63 -0.69 -14.08 -0.55
N GLU A 64 -1.01 -14.15 0.75
CA GLU A 64 -0.64 -15.29 1.56
C GLU A 64 -1.64 -15.44 2.71
N ASN A 65 -2.27 -16.61 2.81
CA ASN A 65 -3.19 -16.94 3.91
C ASN A 65 -4.30 -15.90 4.12
N GLY A 66 -4.87 -15.42 3.03
CA GLY A 66 -5.98 -14.46 3.09
C GLY A 66 -5.56 -13.03 3.33
N LYS A 67 -4.25 -12.75 3.36
CA LYS A 67 -3.74 -11.40 3.48
C LYS A 67 -3.09 -10.97 2.17
N TYR A 68 -3.20 -9.69 1.88
CA TYR A 68 -2.65 -9.09 0.68
C TYR A 68 -1.55 -8.13 1.08
N TYR A 69 -0.41 -8.20 0.39
CA TYR A 69 0.77 -7.39 0.69
C TYR A 69 1.13 -6.55 -0.51
N PHE A 70 1.41 -5.27 -0.27
CA PHE A 70 1.78 -4.34 -1.34
C PHE A 70 3.02 -3.59 -0.93
N LEU A 71 4.01 -3.51 -1.82
CA LEU A 71 5.17 -2.64 -1.62
C LEU A 71 5.02 -1.48 -2.60
N VAL A 72 4.90 -0.28 -2.05
CA VAL A 72 4.69 0.95 -2.82
C VAL A 72 5.85 1.90 -2.54
N LYS A 73 6.53 2.32 -3.59
CA LYS A 73 7.61 3.29 -3.48
C LYS A 73 7.03 4.68 -3.68
N ARG A 74 7.31 5.58 -2.73
CA ARG A 74 6.78 6.93 -2.82
C ARG A 74 7.40 7.66 -4.01
N GLY A 75 6.55 8.25 -4.84
CA GLY A 75 6.96 9.14 -5.92
C GLY A 75 7.29 10.53 -5.37
N GLU A 76 7.75 11.37 -6.25
CA GLU A 76 8.09 12.74 -5.88
C GLU A 76 6.87 13.63 -5.74
#